data_12464eecc532ca632993861e758b9831
#
_entry.id   12464eecc532ca632993861e758b9831
#
_cell.length_a   1.000
_cell.length_b   1.000
_cell.length_c   1.000
_cell.angle_alpha   90.00
_cell.angle_beta   90.00
_cell.angle_gamma   90.00
#
_symmetry.space_group_name_H-M   'P 1'
#
loop_
_entity.id
_entity.type
_entity.pdbx_description
1 polymer ?
#
loop_
_entity_poly.entity_id
_entity_poly.type
_entity_poly.pdbx_seq_one_letter_code
_entity_poly.pdbx_strand_id
1 'polypeptide(L)'
;MTANLIRRGENDRPESSPVTFIIKGNQLVTIRYHHPQAFPVYVHRAMKPQSTAMTGWGIFVSLLEAVVDRAADHLERVGLIVDETSRKTFSNSRTTSGRRARRKPLNLSELLEKIGEEGDFNSKMRESLVSIGRMVAFMQAIVDQTRQTKDMKDNRARIKVLQRDIQSLTDHASFLNGKISFLLDAVLGMSAIEQNGIIKIFSVAAVVFLPPTLVASIYGMNFKFMPELDWVYGYPMALGIMVLSAFLPWLYFKQKGWL
;
A
#
# COMPACT_ATOMS: atom_id res chain seq x y z
N MET A 1 3.37 33.74 -2.82
CA MET A 1 2.53 32.52 -2.92
C MET A 1 3.32 31.33 -2.50
N THR A 2 2.77 30.42 -1.70
CA THR A 2 3.51 29.26 -1.18
C THR A 2 2.72 27.98 -1.45
N ALA A 3 3.39 26.92 -1.89
CA ALA A 3 2.83 25.59 -2.05
C ALA A 3 3.80 24.54 -1.52
N ASN A 4 3.26 23.43 -1.03
CA ASN A 4 4.07 22.31 -0.60
C ASN A 4 4.39 21.43 -1.80
N LEU A 5 5.67 21.17 -2.03
CA LEU A 5 6.14 20.27 -3.09
C LEU A 5 6.80 19.05 -2.49
N ILE A 6 6.62 17.89 -3.14
CA ILE A 6 7.16 16.62 -2.71
C ILE A 6 8.45 16.29 -3.45
N ARG A 7 9.37 15.64 -2.74
CA ARG A 7 10.50 14.89 -3.30
C ARG A 7 10.59 13.51 -2.62
N ARG A 8 11.27 12.56 -3.24
CA ARG A 8 11.81 11.40 -2.54
C ARG A 8 13.14 11.79 -1.90
N GLY A 9 13.23 11.67 -0.57
CA GLY A 9 14.44 11.90 0.21
C GLY A 9 15.50 10.81 0.01
N GLU A 10 16.63 10.93 0.69
CA GLU A 10 17.77 10.00 0.58
C GLU A 10 17.42 8.55 0.97
N ASN A 11 16.44 8.35 1.84
CA ASN A 11 15.96 7.03 2.27
C ASN A 11 14.70 6.57 1.52
N ASP A 12 14.49 7.04 0.30
CA ASP A 12 13.29 6.83 -0.53
C ASP A 12 11.95 7.25 0.14
N ARG A 13 12.04 7.91 1.31
CA ARG A 13 10.86 8.43 2.02
C ARG A 13 10.37 9.72 1.37
N PRO A 14 9.06 9.88 1.25
CA PRO A 14 8.49 11.11 0.70
C PRO A 14 8.67 12.25 1.70
N GLU A 15 9.28 13.34 1.25
CA GLU A 15 9.44 14.58 2.00
C GLU A 15 8.60 15.68 1.34
N SER A 16 7.81 16.39 2.14
CA SER A 16 7.03 17.56 1.70
C SER A 16 7.61 18.82 2.31
N SER A 17 7.85 19.83 1.49
CA SER A 17 8.46 21.07 1.95
C SER A 17 7.85 22.29 1.23
N PRO A 18 7.68 23.42 1.92
CA PRO A 18 7.13 24.61 1.31
C PRO A 18 8.10 25.23 0.31
N VAL A 19 7.57 25.64 -0.84
CA VAL A 19 8.25 26.46 -1.83
C VAL A 19 7.47 27.75 -1.99
N THR A 20 8.14 28.88 -1.79
CA THR A 20 7.55 30.21 -1.94
C THR A 20 7.94 30.82 -3.28
N PHE A 21 6.97 31.35 -3.99
CA PHE A 21 7.13 32.00 -5.27
C PHE A 21 6.81 33.49 -5.12
N ILE A 22 7.73 34.35 -5.57
CA ILE A 22 7.62 35.80 -5.55
C ILE A 22 7.77 36.30 -6.99
N ILE A 23 6.76 36.98 -7.50
CA ILE A 23 6.77 37.58 -8.84
C ILE A 23 6.84 39.10 -8.68
N LYS A 24 7.85 39.73 -9.25
CA LYS A 24 8.02 41.18 -9.28
C LYS A 24 8.38 41.61 -10.69
N GLY A 25 7.43 42.29 -11.37
CA GLY A 25 7.60 42.67 -12.78
C GLY A 25 7.85 41.44 -13.66
N ASN A 26 9.02 41.39 -14.31
CA ASN A 26 9.42 40.32 -15.21
C ASN A 26 10.34 39.26 -14.56
N GLN A 27 10.44 39.27 -13.22
CA GLN A 27 11.31 38.39 -12.47
C GLN A 27 10.49 37.43 -11.61
N LEU A 28 10.93 36.13 -11.54
CA LEU A 28 10.44 35.13 -10.62
C LEU A 28 11.56 34.76 -9.64
N VAL A 29 11.30 34.92 -8.35
CA VAL A 29 12.19 34.44 -7.27
C VAL A 29 11.51 33.29 -6.57
N THR A 30 12.27 32.21 -6.31
CA THR A 30 11.79 31.04 -5.57
C THR A 30 12.61 30.85 -4.31
N ILE A 31 11.94 30.68 -3.16
CA ILE A 31 12.56 30.34 -1.89
C ILE A 31 12.18 28.89 -1.58
N ARG A 32 13.18 28.03 -1.38
CA ARG A 32 13.00 26.61 -1.20
C ARG A 32 14.11 26.03 -0.31
N TYR A 33 13.76 25.04 0.51
CA TYR A 33 14.68 24.35 1.43
C TYR A 33 15.11 22.97 0.90
N HIS A 34 14.57 22.56 -0.25
CA HIS A 34 14.92 21.32 -0.91
C HIS A 34 14.98 21.53 -2.44
N HIS A 35 15.39 20.52 -3.19
CA HIS A 35 15.50 20.59 -4.66
C HIS A 35 14.44 19.69 -5.34
N PRO A 36 13.22 20.19 -5.60
CA PRO A 36 12.22 19.44 -6.34
C PRO A 36 12.73 19.13 -7.76
N GLN A 37 12.57 17.89 -8.20
CA GLN A 37 13.07 17.45 -9.52
C GLN A 37 12.46 18.19 -10.70
N ALA A 38 11.29 18.78 -10.55
CA ALA A 38 10.65 19.60 -11.57
C ALA A 38 11.49 20.85 -11.95
N PHE A 39 12.25 21.42 -11.00
CA PHE A 39 13.06 22.62 -11.24
C PHE A 39 14.21 22.39 -12.23
N PRO A 40 15.12 21.43 -12.06
CA PRO A 40 16.16 21.18 -13.04
C PRO A 40 15.60 20.77 -14.40
N VAL A 41 14.51 20.01 -14.45
CA VAL A 41 13.82 19.65 -15.71
C VAL A 41 13.31 20.88 -16.42
N TYR A 42 12.66 21.79 -15.69
CA TYR A 42 12.20 23.06 -16.25
C TYR A 42 13.36 23.93 -16.76
N VAL A 43 14.42 24.11 -15.97
CA VAL A 43 15.61 24.89 -16.34
C VAL A 43 16.25 24.35 -17.60
N HIS A 44 16.43 23.03 -17.72
CA HIS A 44 16.97 22.40 -18.91
C HIS A 44 16.10 22.63 -20.16
N ARG A 45 14.77 22.60 -19.99
CA ARG A 45 13.83 22.90 -21.09
C ARG A 45 13.87 24.38 -21.49
N ALA A 46 13.97 25.30 -20.51
CA ALA A 46 14.00 26.74 -20.74
C ALA A 46 15.30 27.26 -21.39
N MET A 47 16.42 26.54 -21.22
CA MET A 47 17.71 26.88 -21.82
C MET A 47 17.84 26.50 -23.31
N LYS A 48 16.84 25.82 -23.89
CA LYS A 48 16.86 25.49 -25.33
C LYS A 48 16.69 26.76 -26.18
N PRO A 49 17.41 26.90 -27.33
CA PRO A 49 17.46 28.11 -28.16
C PRO A 49 16.13 28.57 -28.74
N GLN A 50 15.08 27.76 -28.66
CA GLN A 50 13.73 28.06 -29.18
C GLN A 50 12.78 28.60 -28.11
N SER A 51 13.23 28.88 -26.90
CA SER A 51 12.35 29.46 -25.87
C SER A 51 12.14 30.92 -26.16
N THR A 52 10.92 31.32 -26.46
CA THR A 52 10.48 32.72 -26.57
C THR A 52 10.78 33.43 -25.26
N ALA A 53 11.18 34.71 -25.31
CA ALA A 53 11.39 35.55 -24.12
C ALA A 53 10.15 35.47 -23.21
N MET A 54 10.29 34.78 -22.07
CA MET A 54 9.17 34.55 -21.16
C MET A 54 9.08 35.69 -20.14
N THR A 55 7.87 36.16 -19.89
CA THR A 55 7.59 37.04 -18.75
C THR A 55 7.70 36.29 -17.44
N GLY A 56 7.90 36.98 -16.31
CA GLY A 56 7.95 36.35 -14.99
C GLY A 56 6.72 35.48 -14.70
N TRP A 57 5.55 35.86 -15.18
CA TRP A 57 4.31 35.08 -15.12
C TRP A 57 4.38 33.83 -16.01
N GLY A 58 4.89 33.96 -17.24
CA GLY A 58 5.06 32.81 -18.15
C GLY A 58 6.03 31.75 -17.60
N ILE A 59 7.13 32.21 -17.00
CA ILE A 59 8.10 31.32 -16.30
C ILE A 59 7.43 30.59 -15.15
N PHE A 60 6.64 31.29 -14.34
CA PHE A 60 5.94 30.70 -13.20
C PHE A 60 4.92 29.65 -13.62
N VAL A 61 4.07 29.94 -14.61
CA VAL A 61 3.09 28.99 -15.14
C VAL A 61 3.80 27.75 -15.71
N SER A 62 4.87 27.94 -16.52
CA SER A 62 5.62 26.82 -17.09
C SER A 62 6.33 25.97 -16.04
N LEU A 63 6.79 26.57 -14.94
CA LEU A 63 7.37 25.83 -13.84
C LEU A 63 6.30 25.01 -13.11
N LEU A 64 5.11 25.57 -12.90
CA LEU A 64 3.99 24.83 -12.29
C LEU A 64 3.51 23.67 -13.17
N GLU A 65 3.44 23.87 -14.50
CA GLU A 65 3.16 22.78 -15.43
C GLU A 65 4.17 21.64 -15.26
N ALA A 66 5.48 21.95 -15.20
CA ALA A 66 6.50 20.92 -14.97
C ALA A 66 6.36 20.24 -13.59
N VAL A 67 5.87 20.94 -12.57
CA VAL A 67 5.58 20.34 -11.24
C VAL A 67 4.40 19.39 -11.33
N VAL A 68 3.32 19.77 -12.03
CA VAL A 68 2.11 18.97 -12.19
C VAL A 68 2.37 17.76 -13.09
N ASP A 69 3.12 17.91 -14.19
CA ASP A 69 3.58 16.81 -15.03
C ASP A 69 4.33 15.76 -14.19
N ARG A 70 5.22 16.23 -13.31
CA ARG A 70 5.98 15.32 -12.43
C ARG A 70 5.11 14.63 -11.39
N ALA A 71 4.09 15.31 -10.88
CA ALA A 71 3.10 14.70 -9.98
C ALA A 71 2.31 13.61 -10.71
N ALA A 72 1.95 13.83 -11.98
CA ALA A 72 1.29 12.81 -12.81
C ALA A 72 2.16 11.56 -12.97
N ASP A 73 3.46 11.71 -13.35
CA ASP A 73 4.43 10.61 -13.46
C ASP A 73 4.52 9.79 -12.16
N HIS A 74 4.53 10.47 -11.02
CA HIS A 74 4.60 9.82 -9.72
C HIS A 74 3.33 9.04 -9.39
N LEU A 75 2.15 9.59 -9.64
CA LEU A 75 0.87 8.90 -9.40
C LEU A 75 0.70 7.70 -10.33
N GLU A 76 1.12 7.80 -11.60
CA GLU A 76 1.14 6.67 -12.53
C GLU A 76 2.02 5.54 -11.99
N ARG A 77 3.23 5.85 -11.50
CA ARG A 77 4.13 4.87 -10.88
C ARG A 77 3.49 4.20 -9.66
N VAL A 78 2.86 4.97 -8.76
CA VAL A 78 2.12 4.40 -7.61
C VAL A 78 1.03 3.47 -8.11
N GLY A 79 0.27 3.86 -9.13
CA GLY A 79 -0.76 3.04 -9.76
C GLY A 79 -0.23 1.69 -10.25
N LEU A 80 0.91 1.69 -10.96
CA LEU A 80 1.56 0.47 -11.44
C LEU A 80 2.00 -0.45 -10.29
N ILE A 81 2.58 0.11 -9.22
CA ILE A 81 3.02 -0.67 -8.04
C ILE A 81 1.82 -1.28 -7.31
N VAL A 82 0.74 -0.51 -7.14
CA VAL A 82 -0.50 -0.96 -6.52
C VAL A 82 -1.14 -2.08 -7.35
N ASP A 83 -1.13 -1.97 -8.69
CA ASP A 83 -1.65 -3.00 -9.60
C ASP A 83 -0.82 -4.28 -9.57
N GLU A 84 0.49 -4.16 -9.53
CA GLU A 84 1.39 -5.31 -9.39
C GLU A 84 1.17 -6.02 -8.06
N THR A 85 1.06 -5.25 -6.97
CA THR A 85 0.82 -5.77 -5.62
C THR A 85 -0.54 -6.47 -5.53
N SER A 86 -1.58 -5.88 -6.14
CA SER A 86 -2.91 -6.47 -6.27
C SER A 86 -2.85 -7.83 -6.98
N ARG A 87 -2.17 -7.88 -8.12
CA ARG A 87 -2.01 -9.15 -8.86
C ARG A 87 -1.28 -10.21 -8.04
N LYS A 88 -0.20 -9.85 -7.33
CA LYS A 88 0.52 -10.80 -6.46
C LYS A 88 -0.36 -11.32 -5.34
N THR A 89 -1.14 -10.46 -4.70
CA THR A 89 -2.05 -10.81 -3.61
C THR A 89 -3.12 -11.80 -4.09
N PHE A 90 -3.82 -11.52 -5.19
CA PHE A 90 -4.95 -12.33 -5.63
C PHE A 90 -4.59 -13.50 -6.55
N SER A 91 -3.42 -13.50 -7.21
CA SER A 91 -3.00 -14.63 -8.05
C SER A 91 -2.68 -15.88 -7.25
N ASN A 92 -2.18 -15.75 -6.02
CA ASN A 92 -1.91 -16.86 -5.12
C ASN A 92 -3.20 -17.52 -4.58
N SER A 93 -4.28 -16.76 -4.48
CA SER A 93 -5.57 -17.27 -4.00
C SER A 93 -6.25 -18.21 -5.01
N ARG A 94 -6.00 -18.07 -6.32
CA ARG A 94 -6.65 -18.87 -7.37
C ARG A 94 -6.02 -20.24 -7.62
N THR A 95 -4.88 -20.55 -7.06
CA THR A 95 -4.13 -21.79 -7.34
C THR A 95 -4.26 -22.88 -6.27
N THR A 96 -5.23 -22.80 -5.36
CA THR A 96 -5.53 -23.87 -4.38
C THR A 96 -6.20 -25.11 -4.99
N SER A 97 -6.50 -25.11 -6.29
CA SER A 97 -7.08 -26.26 -7.00
C SER A 97 -6.12 -26.77 -8.09
N GLY A 98 -5.25 -27.71 -7.73
CA GLY A 98 -4.53 -28.53 -8.68
C GLY A 98 -3.04 -28.17 -8.90
N ARG A 99 -2.16 -29.09 -8.42
CA ARG A 99 -0.70 -29.15 -8.52
C ARG A 99 0.06 -28.17 -7.60
N ARG A 100 0.55 -28.75 -6.50
CA ARG A 100 1.63 -28.22 -5.61
C ARG A 100 2.91 -27.92 -6.43
N ALA A 101 2.93 -26.83 -7.15
CA ALA A 101 4.19 -26.23 -7.54
C ALA A 101 4.74 -25.55 -6.28
N ARG A 102 5.98 -25.83 -5.94
CA ARG A 102 6.79 -25.29 -4.84
C ARG A 102 6.93 -23.75 -5.01
N ARG A 103 5.86 -22.98 -4.72
CA ARG A 103 5.90 -21.52 -4.75
C ARG A 103 6.40 -21.03 -3.39
N LYS A 104 7.31 -20.04 -3.46
CA LYS A 104 7.78 -19.29 -2.29
C LYS A 104 6.57 -18.76 -1.54
N PRO A 105 6.46 -18.97 -0.22
CA PRO A 105 5.34 -18.43 0.55
C PRO A 105 5.29 -16.92 0.36
N LEU A 106 4.09 -16.39 0.23
CA LEU A 106 3.87 -14.94 0.09
C LEU A 106 4.32 -14.28 1.40
N ASN A 107 5.29 -13.39 1.34
CA ASN A 107 5.69 -12.63 2.51
C ASN A 107 4.67 -11.50 2.73
N LEU A 108 3.64 -11.77 3.55
CA LEU A 108 2.58 -10.80 3.83
C LEU A 108 3.12 -9.53 4.51
N SER A 109 4.18 -9.65 5.33
CA SER A 109 4.81 -8.48 5.97
C SER A 109 5.47 -7.55 4.96
N GLU A 110 6.19 -8.10 3.97
CA GLU A 110 6.80 -7.32 2.89
C GLU A 110 5.75 -6.61 2.02
N LEU A 111 4.61 -7.29 1.78
CA LEU A 111 3.49 -6.68 1.05
C LEU A 111 2.86 -5.54 1.84
N LEU A 112 2.65 -5.70 3.15
CA LEU A 112 2.11 -4.67 4.02
C LEU A 112 3.01 -3.44 4.09
N GLU A 113 4.33 -3.64 4.24
CA GLU A 113 5.32 -2.58 4.23
C GLU A 113 5.27 -1.78 2.92
N LYS A 114 5.32 -2.47 1.79
CA LYS A 114 5.26 -1.85 0.46
C LYS A 114 3.94 -1.08 0.23
N ILE A 115 2.79 -1.66 0.61
CA ILE A 115 1.50 -0.99 0.51
C ILE A 115 1.46 0.26 1.39
N GLY A 116 2.03 0.19 2.61
CA GLY A 116 2.11 1.30 3.54
C GLY A 116 2.97 2.45 3.02
N GLU A 117 4.14 2.16 2.45
CA GLU A 117 5.03 3.15 1.86
C GLU A 117 4.37 3.90 0.68
N GLU A 118 3.74 3.16 -0.24
CA GLU A 118 3.05 3.78 -1.38
C GLU A 118 1.79 4.55 -0.94
N GLY A 119 1.14 4.13 0.16
CA GLY A 119 0.03 4.84 0.79
C GLY A 119 0.45 6.18 1.39
N ASP A 120 1.56 6.23 2.13
CA ASP A 120 2.12 7.47 2.67
C ASP A 120 2.54 8.43 1.55
N PHE A 121 3.22 7.89 0.52
CA PHE A 121 3.61 8.70 -0.64
C PHE A 121 2.41 9.28 -1.37
N ASN A 122 1.38 8.48 -1.65
CA ASN A 122 0.16 8.93 -2.32
C ASN A 122 -0.60 9.99 -1.51
N SER A 123 -0.67 9.83 -0.18
CA SER A 123 -1.32 10.78 0.71
C SER A 123 -0.61 12.14 0.71
N LYS A 124 0.71 12.17 0.81
CA LYS A 124 1.52 13.37 0.72
C LYS A 124 1.43 14.03 -0.66
N MET A 125 1.37 13.23 -1.74
CA MET A 125 1.18 13.74 -3.10
C MET A 125 -0.17 14.44 -3.22
N ARG A 126 -1.24 13.87 -2.68
CA ARG A 126 -2.56 14.49 -2.65
C ARG A 126 -2.56 15.80 -1.88
N GLU A 127 -1.90 15.88 -0.72
CA GLU A 127 -1.75 17.14 0.04
C GLU A 127 -1.00 18.21 -0.76
N SER A 128 0.06 17.83 -1.47
CA SER A 128 0.81 18.71 -2.35
C SER A 128 -0.08 19.25 -3.49
N LEU A 129 -0.82 18.38 -4.17
CA LEU A 129 -1.75 18.78 -5.24
C LEU A 129 -2.83 19.74 -4.73
N VAL A 130 -3.39 19.50 -3.55
CA VAL A 130 -4.36 20.41 -2.91
C VAL A 130 -3.71 21.78 -2.61
N SER A 131 -2.47 21.80 -2.13
CA SER A 131 -1.72 23.03 -1.85
C SER A 131 -1.45 23.81 -3.15
N ILE A 132 -1.01 23.13 -4.21
CA ILE A 132 -0.80 23.72 -5.55
C ILE A 132 -2.13 24.23 -6.12
N GLY A 133 -3.22 23.46 -5.97
CA GLY A 133 -4.55 23.85 -6.45
C GLY A 133 -5.05 25.15 -5.82
N ARG A 134 -4.85 25.32 -4.51
CA ARG A 134 -5.17 26.59 -3.82
C ARG A 134 -4.34 27.76 -4.38
N MET A 135 -3.05 27.53 -4.63
CA MET A 135 -2.17 28.55 -5.21
C MET A 135 -2.61 28.93 -6.61
N VAL A 136 -2.97 27.95 -7.45
CA VAL A 136 -3.46 28.19 -8.83
C VAL A 136 -4.80 28.92 -8.85
N ALA A 137 -5.71 28.59 -7.93
CA ALA A 137 -6.98 29.31 -7.79
C ALA A 137 -6.76 30.80 -7.41
N PHE A 138 -5.82 31.06 -6.49
CA PHE A 138 -5.42 32.43 -6.14
C PHE A 138 -4.80 33.19 -7.35
N MET A 139 -3.93 32.51 -8.11
CA MET A 139 -3.37 33.07 -9.36
C MET A 139 -4.46 33.47 -10.35
N GLN A 140 -5.45 32.61 -10.55
CA GLN A 140 -6.56 32.87 -11.46
C GLN A 140 -7.30 34.16 -11.07
N ALA A 141 -7.59 34.33 -9.77
CA ALA A 141 -8.24 35.54 -9.26
C ALA A 141 -7.42 36.81 -9.55
N ILE A 142 -6.07 36.76 -9.42
CA ILE A 142 -5.19 37.88 -9.72
C ILE A 142 -5.19 38.17 -11.23
N VAL A 143 -5.05 37.17 -12.08
CA VAL A 143 -5.01 37.31 -13.55
C VAL A 143 -6.33 37.84 -14.08
N ASP A 144 -7.46 37.47 -13.47
CA ASP A 144 -8.80 37.97 -13.86
C ASP A 144 -8.98 39.44 -13.53
N GLN A 145 -8.28 39.99 -12.52
CA GLN A 145 -8.33 41.40 -12.12
C GLN A 145 -7.31 42.27 -12.86
N THR A 146 -6.30 41.68 -13.50
CA THR A 146 -5.21 42.40 -14.13
C THR A 146 -5.55 42.81 -15.59
N ARG A 147 -5.01 43.97 -16.03
CA ARG A 147 -5.19 44.47 -17.39
C ARG A 147 -4.77 43.44 -18.44
N GLN A 148 -5.65 43.08 -19.35
CA GLN A 148 -5.46 41.99 -20.30
C GLN A 148 -4.48 42.38 -21.43
N THR A 149 -3.22 42.05 -21.26
CA THR A 149 -2.24 41.97 -22.36
C THR A 149 -2.35 40.61 -23.08
N LYS A 150 -1.76 40.49 -24.28
CA LYS A 150 -1.75 39.22 -25.05
C LYS A 150 -1.17 38.06 -24.21
N ASP A 151 -0.02 38.30 -23.55
CA ASP A 151 0.64 37.34 -22.70
C ASP A 151 -0.23 36.87 -21.49
N MET A 152 -1.03 37.79 -20.93
CA MET A 152 -1.95 37.47 -19.86
C MET A 152 -3.13 36.60 -20.32
N LYS A 153 -3.60 36.76 -21.56
CA LYS A 153 -4.65 35.90 -22.14
C LYS A 153 -4.16 34.47 -22.31
N ASP A 154 -2.94 34.29 -22.83
CA ASP A 154 -2.32 32.97 -23.01
C ASP A 154 -2.07 32.29 -21.65
N ASN A 155 -1.52 33.02 -20.70
CA ASN A 155 -1.32 32.48 -19.33
C ASN A 155 -2.64 32.13 -18.64
N ARG A 156 -3.72 32.90 -18.86
CA ARG A 156 -5.05 32.56 -18.32
C ARG A 156 -5.60 31.25 -18.86
N ALA A 157 -5.41 30.98 -20.15
CA ALA A 157 -5.83 29.72 -20.75
C ALA A 157 -5.04 28.55 -20.15
N ARG A 158 -3.72 28.68 -20.01
CA ARG A 158 -2.84 27.68 -19.38
C ARG A 158 -3.20 27.44 -17.93
N ILE A 159 -3.46 28.49 -17.14
CA ILE A 159 -3.87 28.35 -15.72
C ILE A 159 -5.18 27.57 -15.60
N LYS A 160 -6.15 27.76 -16.51
CA LYS A 160 -7.40 26.98 -16.51
C LYS A 160 -7.17 25.49 -16.81
N VAL A 161 -6.28 25.20 -17.76
CA VAL A 161 -5.90 23.81 -18.05
C VAL A 161 -5.22 23.20 -16.82
N LEU A 162 -4.23 23.89 -16.28
CA LEU A 162 -3.49 23.45 -15.08
C LEU A 162 -4.43 23.17 -13.88
N GLN A 163 -5.45 24.01 -13.68
CA GLN A 163 -6.44 23.80 -12.62
C GLN A 163 -7.24 22.50 -12.81
N ARG A 164 -7.64 22.18 -14.05
CA ARG A 164 -8.33 20.95 -14.38
C ARG A 164 -7.44 19.73 -14.19
N ASP A 165 -6.18 19.83 -14.59
CA ASP A 165 -5.20 18.75 -14.45
C ASP A 165 -4.94 18.45 -12.97
N ILE A 166 -4.75 19.48 -12.13
CA ILE A 166 -4.59 19.34 -10.69
C ILE A 166 -5.82 18.67 -10.06
N GLN A 167 -7.04 19.07 -10.48
CA GLN A 167 -8.26 18.44 -9.98
C GLN A 167 -8.31 16.96 -10.38
N SER A 168 -8.06 16.65 -11.65
CA SER A 168 -8.03 15.27 -12.16
C SER A 168 -7.00 14.40 -11.43
N LEU A 169 -5.80 14.93 -11.18
CA LEU A 169 -4.75 14.22 -10.44
C LEU A 169 -5.11 14.05 -8.96
N THR A 170 -5.79 15.03 -8.34
CA THR A 170 -6.27 14.93 -6.97
C THR A 170 -7.34 13.83 -6.83
N ASP A 171 -8.24 13.74 -7.80
CA ASP A 171 -9.25 12.68 -7.85
C ASP A 171 -8.61 11.32 -8.09
N HIS A 172 -7.62 11.25 -8.99
CA HIS A 172 -6.84 10.02 -9.22
C HIS A 172 -6.07 9.57 -7.97
N ALA A 173 -5.42 10.49 -7.25
CA ALA A 173 -4.76 10.20 -5.98
C ALA A 173 -5.74 9.66 -4.92
N SER A 174 -6.97 10.20 -4.90
CA SER A 174 -8.04 9.73 -4.02
C SER A 174 -8.51 8.32 -4.39
N PHE A 175 -8.63 8.02 -5.68
CA PHE A 175 -8.93 6.67 -6.19
C PHE A 175 -7.84 5.66 -5.78
N LEU A 176 -6.56 6.02 -5.96
CA LEU A 176 -5.43 5.17 -5.55
C LEU A 176 -5.44 4.92 -4.04
N ASN A 177 -5.79 5.92 -3.22
CA ASN A 177 -5.91 5.77 -1.77
C ASN A 177 -6.98 4.72 -1.41
N GLY A 178 -8.14 4.76 -2.06
CA GLY A 178 -9.18 3.74 -1.87
C GLY A 178 -8.71 2.33 -2.25
N LYS A 179 -7.97 2.22 -3.35
CA LYS A 179 -7.41 0.95 -3.80
C LYS A 179 -6.33 0.40 -2.87
N ILE A 180 -5.47 1.28 -2.33
CA ILE A 180 -4.46 0.96 -1.31
C ILE A 180 -5.13 0.43 -0.04
N SER A 181 -6.16 1.13 0.46
CA SER A 181 -6.93 0.69 1.64
C SER A 181 -7.57 -0.67 1.41
N PHE A 182 -8.19 -0.89 0.26
CA PHE A 182 -8.76 -2.19 -0.10
C PHE A 182 -7.71 -3.31 -0.11
N LEU A 183 -6.52 -3.05 -0.65
CA LEU A 183 -5.43 -4.04 -0.66
C LEU A 183 -4.91 -4.33 0.76
N LEU A 184 -4.80 -3.31 1.61
CA LEU A 184 -4.42 -3.46 3.00
C LEU A 184 -5.39 -4.39 3.72
N ASP A 185 -6.70 -4.13 3.59
CA ASP A 185 -7.74 -4.95 4.20
C ASP A 185 -7.72 -6.39 3.67
N ALA A 186 -7.49 -6.56 2.35
CA ALA A 186 -7.37 -7.88 1.74
C ALA A 186 -6.17 -8.68 2.28
N VAL A 187 -5.00 -8.05 2.43
CA VAL A 187 -3.79 -8.70 2.97
C VAL A 187 -3.97 -9.04 4.44
N LEU A 188 -4.58 -8.16 5.24
CA LEU A 188 -4.92 -8.44 6.63
C LEU A 188 -5.91 -9.60 6.76
N GLY A 189 -6.94 -9.64 5.91
CA GLY A 189 -7.88 -10.76 5.83
C GLY A 189 -7.22 -12.09 5.48
N MET A 190 -6.28 -12.07 4.53
CA MET A 190 -5.50 -13.26 4.16
C MET A 190 -4.61 -13.75 5.32
N SER A 191 -3.97 -12.82 6.04
CA SER A 191 -3.19 -13.14 7.25
C SER A 191 -4.04 -13.81 8.32
N ALA A 192 -5.26 -13.31 8.55
CA ALA A 192 -6.19 -13.91 9.50
C ALA A 192 -6.63 -15.33 9.07
N ILE A 193 -6.87 -15.55 7.78
CA ILE A 193 -7.20 -16.88 7.24
C ILE A 193 -6.02 -17.86 7.45
N GLU A 194 -4.80 -17.44 7.17
CA GLU A 194 -3.59 -18.26 7.37
C GLU A 194 -3.40 -18.60 8.85
N GLN A 195 -3.53 -17.62 9.75
CA GLN A 195 -3.47 -17.84 11.21
C GLN A 195 -4.54 -18.81 11.69
N ASN A 196 -5.79 -18.66 11.23
CA ASN A 196 -6.87 -19.59 11.56
C ASN A 196 -6.58 -21.00 11.05
N GLY A 197 -5.93 -21.14 9.87
CA GLY A 197 -5.47 -22.43 9.35
C GLY A 197 -4.46 -23.11 10.28
N ILE A 198 -3.49 -22.35 10.78
CA ILE A 198 -2.47 -22.85 11.73
C ILE A 198 -3.13 -23.28 13.05
N ILE A 199 -3.98 -22.44 13.64
CA ILE A 199 -4.71 -22.76 14.88
C ILE A 199 -5.53 -24.03 14.71
N LYS A 200 -6.18 -24.20 13.56
CA LYS A 200 -6.98 -25.38 13.22
C LYS A 200 -6.13 -26.65 13.23
N ILE A 201 -4.93 -26.63 12.63
CA ILE A 201 -4.01 -27.77 12.61
C ILE A 201 -3.59 -28.16 14.04
N PHE A 202 -3.19 -27.17 14.86
CA PHE A 202 -2.80 -27.42 16.26
C PHE A 202 -3.97 -27.96 17.10
N SER A 203 -5.18 -27.40 16.90
CA SER A 203 -6.37 -27.85 17.61
C SER A 203 -6.72 -29.30 17.27
N VAL A 204 -6.66 -29.67 15.98
CA VAL A 204 -6.89 -31.05 15.55
C VAL A 204 -5.84 -31.99 16.15
N ALA A 205 -4.56 -31.61 16.09
CA ALA A 205 -3.49 -32.41 16.68
C ALA A 205 -3.71 -32.62 18.20
N ALA A 206 -4.02 -31.57 18.95
CA ALA A 206 -4.28 -31.66 20.37
C ALA A 206 -5.45 -32.60 20.69
N VAL A 207 -6.58 -32.45 19.99
CA VAL A 207 -7.78 -33.29 20.25
C VAL A 207 -7.56 -34.75 19.87
N VAL A 208 -6.70 -35.04 18.88
CA VAL A 208 -6.36 -36.42 18.50
C VAL A 208 -5.37 -37.05 19.48
N PHE A 209 -4.39 -36.30 20.00
CA PHE A 209 -3.33 -36.88 20.86
C PHE A 209 -3.64 -36.81 22.35
N LEU A 210 -4.43 -35.89 22.86
CA LEU A 210 -4.75 -35.73 24.28
C LEU A 210 -5.44 -36.99 24.89
N PRO A 211 -6.52 -37.56 24.29
CA PRO A 211 -7.19 -38.72 24.87
C PRO A 211 -6.29 -39.98 24.99
N PRO A 212 -5.51 -40.40 23.96
CA PRO A 212 -4.55 -41.48 24.10
C PRO A 212 -3.50 -41.24 25.19
N THR A 213 -2.99 -39.99 25.26
CA THR A 213 -2.00 -39.61 26.28
C THR A 213 -2.59 -39.71 27.69
N LEU A 214 -3.86 -39.32 27.87
CA LEU A 214 -4.56 -39.46 29.14
C LEU A 214 -4.66 -40.95 29.54
N VAL A 215 -5.08 -41.81 28.63
CA VAL A 215 -5.16 -43.25 28.87
C VAL A 215 -3.79 -43.81 29.27
N ALA A 216 -2.74 -43.51 28.51
CA ALA A 216 -1.38 -43.92 28.81
C ALA A 216 -0.90 -43.41 30.19
N SER A 217 -1.26 -42.17 30.53
CA SER A 217 -0.90 -41.58 31.84
C SER A 217 -1.61 -42.26 32.99
N ILE A 218 -2.89 -42.60 32.85
CA ILE A 218 -3.65 -43.32 33.90
C ILE A 218 -3.04 -44.68 34.12
N TYR A 219 -2.78 -45.50 33.10
CA TYR A 219 -2.17 -46.82 33.24
C TYR A 219 -0.68 -46.78 33.57
N GLY A 220 -0.01 -45.63 33.39
CA GLY A 220 1.37 -45.40 33.84
C GLY A 220 1.51 -44.95 35.31
N MET A 221 0.43 -44.80 36.05
CA MET A 221 0.46 -44.39 37.45
C MET A 221 0.91 -45.56 38.35
N ASN A 222 1.74 -45.26 39.38
CA ASN A 222 2.29 -46.23 40.31
C ASN A 222 1.37 -46.50 41.53
N PHE A 223 0.08 -46.78 41.32
CA PHE A 223 -0.84 -47.15 42.39
C PHE A 223 -0.73 -48.63 42.71
N LYS A 224 -0.81 -49.00 44.00
CA LYS A 224 -0.70 -50.44 44.47
C LYS A 224 -1.93 -51.28 44.12
N PHE A 225 -3.10 -50.65 43.91
CA PHE A 225 -4.35 -51.34 43.58
C PHE A 225 -4.87 -50.77 42.24
N MET A 226 -4.53 -51.47 41.16
CA MET A 226 -5.08 -51.26 39.81
C MET A 226 -5.55 -52.63 39.32
N PRO A 227 -6.84 -52.97 39.46
CA PRO A 227 -7.36 -54.32 39.10
C PRO A 227 -7.11 -54.67 37.64
N GLU A 228 -7.05 -53.70 36.78
CA GLU A 228 -6.87 -53.84 35.33
C GLU A 228 -5.44 -54.29 34.95
N LEU A 229 -4.43 -54.07 35.83
CA LEU A 229 -3.03 -54.47 35.57
C LEU A 229 -2.84 -55.97 35.80
N ASP A 230 -3.62 -56.59 36.69
CA ASP A 230 -3.55 -58.05 36.96
C ASP A 230 -4.33 -58.84 35.89
N TRP A 231 -5.05 -58.18 35.00
CA TRP A 231 -5.84 -58.85 33.97
C TRP A 231 -5.01 -59.09 32.69
N VAL A 232 -4.99 -60.33 32.21
CA VAL A 232 -4.18 -60.77 31.06
C VAL A 232 -4.50 -59.94 29.79
N TYR A 233 -5.71 -59.47 29.65
CA TYR A 233 -6.14 -58.63 28.53
C TYR A 233 -6.06 -57.12 28.82
N GLY A 234 -5.59 -56.69 29.97
CA GLY A 234 -5.53 -55.29 30.36
C GLY A 234 -4.67 -54.44 29.40
N TYR A 235 -3.48 -54.91 29.06
CA TYR A 235 -2.57 -54.23 28.14
C TYR A 235 -3.14 -54.09 26.70
N PRO A 236 -3.62 -55.19 26.03
CA PRO A 236 -4.24 -55.03 24.70
C PRO A 236 -5.50 -54.21 24.73
N MET A 237 -6.29 -54.22 25.82
CA MET A 237 -7.47 -53.36 25.97
C MET A 237 -7.08 -51.89 26.05
N ALA A 238 -6.06 -51.52 26.86
CA ALA A 238 -5.56 -50.15 26.95
C ALA A 238 -5.08 -49.61 25.59
N LEU A 239 -4.32 -50.44 24.84
CA LEU A 239 -3.90 -50.08 23.48
C LEU A 239 -5.09 -49.86 22.54
N GLY A 240 -6.12 -50.75 22.63
CA GLY A 240 -7.35 -50.60 21.84
C GLY A 240 -8.09 -49.30 22.13
N ILE A 241 -8.21 -48.96 23.43
CA ILE A 241 -8.84 -47.68 23.85
C ILE A 241 -8.03 -46.48 23.34
N MET A 242 -6.68 -46.51 23.44
CA MET A 242 -5.85 -45.42 22.91
C MET A 242 -6.03 -45.22 21.41
N VAL A 243 -6.00 -46.30 20.63
CA VAL A 243 -6.21 -46.21 19.16
C VAL A 243 -7.61 -45.69 18.84
N LEU A 244 -8.64 -46.21 19.53
CA LEU A 244 -10.02 -45.78 19.29
C LEU A 244 -10.26 -44.33 19.65
N SER A 245 -9.66 -43.87 20.77
CA SER A 245 -9.76 -42.50 21.25
C SER A 245 -9.03 -41.50 20.34
N ALA A 246 -7.99 -41.92 19.59
CA ALA A 246 -7.36 -41.10 18.55
C ALA A 246 -8.15 -41.13 17.24
N PHE A 247 -8.68 -42.31 16.85
CA PHE A 247 -9.30 -42.51 15.56
C PHE A 247 -10.66 -41.80 15.44
N LEU A 248 -11.48 -41.79 16.50
CA LEU A 248 -12.79 -41.14 16.48
C LEU A 248 -12.72 -39.63 16.22
N PRO A 249 -11.90 -38.85 16.94
CA PRO A 249 -11.74 -37.41 16.65
C PRO A 249 -11.15 -37.18 15.28
N TRP A 250 -10.18 -38.01 14.84
CA TRP A 250 -9.59 -37.89 13.51
C TRP A 250 -10.65 -38.06 12.42
N LEU A 251 -11.53 -39.07 12.53
CA LEU A 251 -12.62 -39.32 11.60
C LEU A 251 -13.62 -38.15 11.56
N TYR A 252 -13.96 -37.60 12.73
CA TYR A 252 -14.84 -36.46 12.86
C TYR A 252 -14.30 -35.21 12.15
N PHE A 253 -13.01 -34.88 12.35
CA PHE A 253 -12.38 -33.73 11.71
C PHE A 253 -12.20 -33.94 10.20
N LYS A 254 -11.92 -35.15 9.76
CA LYS A 254 -11.88 -35.51 8.33
C LYS A 254 -13.22 -35.32 7.64
N GLN A 255 -14.32 -35.73 8.27
CA GLN A 255 -15.68 -35.54 7.74
C GLN A 255 -16.06 -34.05 7.67
N LYS A 256 -15.59 -33.22 8.63
CA LYS A 256 -15.79 -31.78 8.61
C LYS A 256 -14.88 -31.03 7.61
N GLY A 257 -14.01 -31.68 6.90
CA GLY A 257 -13.08 -31.04 5.97
C GLY A 257 -12.03 -30.14 6.67
N TRP A 258 -11.64 -30.54 7.90
CA TRP A 258 -10.62 -29.81 8.66
C TRP A 258 -9.21 -30.37 8.44
N LEU A 259 -9.14 -31.54 7.86
CA LEU A 259 -7.92 -32.24 7.46
C LEU A 259 -7.83 -32.35 5.93
#